data_d5675c04121bd8cd2ecd9e25205bc168
#
_entry.id   d5675c04121bd8cd2ecd9e25205bc168
#
_cell.length_a   1.000
_cell.length_b   1.000
_cell.length_c   1.000
_cell.angle_alpha   90.00
_cell.angle_beta   90.00
_cell.angle_gamma   90.00
#
_symmetry.space_group_name_H-M   'P 1'
#
loop_
_entity.id
_entity.type
_entity.pdbx_description
1 polymer ?
#
loop_
_entity_poly.entity_id
_entity_poly.type
_entity_poly.pdbx_seq_one_letter_code
_entity_poly.pdbx_strand_id
1 'polypeptide(L)'
;VVNRKRLADTFKWLVAIDSVSREEYEISQAIQTVLAGMGATIRVDDAASRIGGNAGNVIARFDGAPSVPPLMLNAHMDTVEPGRGVRAIFEDGVFRSDGKTILGADDKSAVAVIIETMRIIRERGLPCGPVEVVLTVCEEIGLMGAKHLDFSLISARYGYALDASNTEGIVTRAPAANRFEIRVHGKAAHAGAAPEDGVNAILLASQAVAILTLGRIDAETTCNIGTIEGGTATNIIPDRVTLRGEVRSHDTEKLKQITDTIVSTFERVISAAATPGRGALPRVEWDIHPDFPATRIDPGHPVVTLAQRAAKNLGRTIQPQSTGGGADANIFFDKGIVTGVLGTGMKDMHTVRESVALEDMVRMTELMLEILRLHTEQHLDKASGE
;
A
#
# COMPACT_ATOMS: atom_id res chain seq x y z
N VAL A 1 13.65 25.60 -9.04
CA VAL A 1 12.36 26.10 -9.45
C VAL A 1 11.25 25.73 -8.45
N VAL A 2 11.44 24.68 -7.65
CA VAL A 2 10.53 24.29 -6.56
C VAL A 2 10.62 25.28 -5.40
N ASN A 3 9.48 25.70 -4.87
CA ASN A 3 9.46 26.57 -3.68
C ASN A 3 9.63 25.70 -2.42
N ARG A 4 10.90 25.56 -1.99
CA ARG A 4 11.30 24.71 -0.86
C ARG A 4 10.56 25.04 0.44
N LYS A 5 10.39 26.34 0.73
CA LYS A 5 9.67 26.77 1.94
C LYS A 5 8.21 26.35 1.88
N ARG A 6 7.55 26.60 0.76
CA ARG A 6 6.13 26.24 0.58
C ARG A 6 5.91 24.72 0.63
N LEU A 7 6.77 23.94 -0.01
CA LEU A 7 6.72 22.48 0.07
C LEU A 7 6.87 21.99 1.52
N ALA A 8 7.84 22.53 2.25
CA ALA A 8 8.04 22.23 3.66
C ALA A 8 6.83 22.62 4.53
N ASP A 9 6.25 23.79 4.30
CA ASP A 9 5.08 24.28 5.03
C ASP A 9 3.84 23.42 4.70
N THR A 10 3.67 23.02 3.41
CA THR A 10 2.59 22.11 2.99
C THR A 10 2.72 20.76 3.66
N PHE A 11 3.92 20.17 3.69
CA PHE A 11 4.15 18.89 4.35
C PHE A 11 3.86 18.98 5.86
N LYS A 12 4.37 20.01 6.56
CA LYS A 12 4.07 20.22 7.98
C LYS A 12 2.57 20.34 8.25
N TRP A 13 1.87 21.05 7.39
CA TRP A 13 0.42 21.20 7.50
C TRP A 13 -0.30 19.87 7.34
N LEU A 14 0.08 19.05 6.35
CA LEU A 14 -0.54 17.76 6.11
C LEU A 14 -0.33 16.78 7.28
N VAL A 15 0.89 16.68 7.81
CA VAL A 15 1.18 15.74 8.90
C VAL A 15 0.55 16.15 10.23
N ALA A 16 0.21 17.44 10.40
CA ALA A 16 -0.51 17.92 11.57
C ALA A 16 -2.01 17.58 11.58
N ILE A 17 -2.56 17.11 10.47
CA ILE A 17 -3.95 16.63 10.37
C ILE A 17 -3.95 15.13 10.63
N ASP A 18 -4.63 14.70 11.68
CA ASP A 18 -4.79 13.30 12.00
C ASP A 18 -5.58 12.58 10.89
N SER A 19 -5.09 11.42 10.46
CA SER A 19 -5.71 10.66 9.38
C SER A 19 -5.37 9.17 9.44
N VAL A 20 -5.49 8.56 10.61
CA VAL A 20 -5.33 7.10 10.68
C VAL A 20 -6.40 6.41 9.83
N SER A 21 -6.08 5.22 9.31
CA SER A 21 -7.00 4.47 8.42
C SER A 21 -8.43 4.43 8.97
N ARG A 22 -9.41 4.72 8.11
CA ARG A 22 -10.85 4.92 8.35
C ARG A 22 -11.25 6.27 8.96
N GLU A 23 -10.31 7.16 9.28
CA GLU A 23 -10.59 8.48 9.87
C GLU A 23 -9.98 9.62 9.05
N GLU A 24 -10.03 9.53 7.72
CA GLU A 24 -9.38 10.44 6.78
C GLU A 24 -10.24 11.67 6.40
N TYR A 25 -11.42 11.85 7.02
CA TYR A 25 -12.35 12.92 6.63
C TYR A 25 -11.71 14.31 6.64
N GLU A 26 -11.03 14.69 7.72
CA GLU A 26 -10.46 16.01 7.88
C GLU A 26 -9.37 16.32 6.85
N ILE A 27 -8.45 15.37 6.63
CA ILE A 27 -7.40 15.52 5.62
C ILE A 27 -7.98 15.53 4.21
N SER A 28 -8.98 14.69 3.94
CA SER A 28 -9.67 14.64 2.65
C SER A 28 -10.31 16.00 2.32
N GLN A 29 -11.07 16.61 3.24
CA GLN A 29 -11.68 17.92 3.05
C GLN A 29 -10.64 19.02 2.85
N ALA A 30 -9.56 18.99 3.62
CA ALA A 30 -8.48 19.96 3.55
C ALA A 30 -7.77 19.90 2.17
N ILE A 31 -7.46 18.71 1.68
CA ILE A 31 -6.82 18.49 0.37
C ILE A 31 -7.77 18.86 -0.78
N GLN A 32 -9.04 18.46 -0.72
CA GLN A 32 -10.05 18.85 -1.72
C GLN A 32 -10.12 20.37 -1.88
N THR A 33 -10.14 21.10 -0.76
CA THR A 33 -10.16 22.55 -0.76
C THR A 33 -8.93 23.15 -1.49
N VAL A 34 -7.74 22.61 -1.22
CA VAL A 34 -6.50 23.05 -1.87
C VAL A 34 -6.50 22.75 -3.36
N LEU A 35 -6.87 21.53 -3.77
CA LEU A 35 -6.88 21.12 -5.17
C LEU A 35 -7.95 21.87 -5.98
N ALA A 36 -9.15 22.04 -5.41
CA ALA A 36 -10.21 22.86 -6.02
C ALA A 36 -9.79 24.33 -6.19
N GLY A 37 -9.12 24.90 -5.19
CA GLY A 37 -8.56 26.25 -5.27
C GLY A 37 -7.50 26.43 -6.36
N MET A 38 -6.89 25.37 -6.84
CA MET A 38 -5.97 25.34 -7.99
C MET A 38 -6.70 25.06 -9.33
N GLY A 39 -8.02 24.94 -9.32
CA GLY A 39 -8.84 24.72 -10.52
C GLY A 39 -9.04 23.26 -10.88
N ALA A 40 -8.88 22.32 -9.96
CA ALA A 40 -9.26 20.94 -10.17
C ALA A 40 -10.77 20.75 -10.07
N THR A 41 -11.32 19.87 -10.91
CA THR A 41 -12.65 19.30 -10.70
C THR A 41 -12.54 18.13 -9.74
N ILE A 42 -13.22 18.22 -8.58
CA ILE A 42 -13.16 17.22 -7.52
C ILE A 42 -14.34 16.26 -7.63
N ARG A 43 -14.05 14.97 -7.48
CA ARG A 43 -15.03 13.91 -7.25
C ARG A 43 -14.57 13.07 -6.05
N VAL A 44 -15.51 12.57 -5.27
CA VAL A 44 -15.27 11.65 -4.16
C VAL A 44 -16.18 10.44 -4.41
N ASP A 45 -15.62 9.25 -4.31
CA ASP A 45 -16.37 8.03 -4.48
C ASP A 45 -17.05 7.54 -3.19
N ASP A 46 -17.72 6.39 -3.23
CA ASP A 46 -18.47 5.81 -2.12
C ASP A 46 -17.66 4.78 -1.29
N ALA A 47 -16.33 4.73 -1.43
CA ALA A 47 -15.48 3.77 -0.73
C ALA A 47 -15.71 3.77 0.79
N ALA A 48 -15.97 4.94 1.39
CA ALA A 48 -16.28 5.07 2.82
C ALA A 48 -17.34 4.07 3.29
N SER A 49 -18.44 3.95 2.57
CA SER A 49 -19.57 3.08 2.93
C SER A 49 -19.21 1.59 2.88
N ARG A 50 -18.31 1.21 1.97
CA ARG A 50 -17.87 -0.17 1.76
C ARG A 50 -16.80 -0.62 2.73
N ILE A 51 -15.95 0.33 3.18
CA ILE A 51 -14.82 0.07 4.07
C ILE A 51 -15.20 0.23 5.54
N GLY A 52 -16.27 0.98 5.82
CA GLY A 52 -16.64 1.41 7.17
C GLY A 52 -15.70 2.52 7.68
N GLY A 53 -15.28 3.39 6.77
CA GLY A 53 -14.52 4.61 7.04
C GLY A 53 -15.40 5.86 7.01
N ASN A 54 -14.79 7.03 7.20
CA ASN A 54 -15.47 8.33 7.20
C ASN A 54 -15.18 9.20 5.97
N ALA A 55 -14.33 8.73 5.03
CA ALA A 55 -13.99 9.40 3.78
C ALA A 55 -13.93 8.41 2.61
N GLY A 56 -14.31 8.86 1.41
CA GLY A 56 -14.07 8.16 0.15
C GLY A 56 -12.75 8.57 -0.50
N ASN A 57 -12.37 7.86 -1.58
CA ASN A 57 -11.22 8.27 -2.39
C ASN A 57 -11.51 9.60 -3.09
N VAL A 58 -10.50 10.45 -3.20
CA VAL A 58 -10.59 11.75 -3.86
C VAL A 58 -9.98 11.65 -5.26
N ILE A 59 -10.75 11.99 -6.27
CA ILE A 59 -10.30 12.10 -7.66
C ILE A 59 -10.35 13.56 -8.07
N ALA A 60 -9.17 14.18 -8.22
CA ALA A 60 -9.04 15.57 -8.62
C ALA A 60 -8.51 15.66 -10.05
N ARG A 61 -9.33 16.10 -10.98
CA ARG A 61 -8.97 16.26 -12.39
C ARG A 61 -8.57 17.69 -12.68
N PHE A 62 -7.37 17.86 -13.19
CA PHE A 62 -6.87 19.08 -13.79
C PHE A 62 -6.97 19.00 -15.30
N ASP A 63 -7.68 19.94 -15.92
CA ASP A 63 -7.72 20.05 -17.36
C ASP A 63 -6.39 20.56 -17.93
N GLY A 64 -6.07 20.07 -19.14
CA GLY A 64 -4.85 20.40 -19.89
C GLY A 64 -5.09 20.38 -21.38
N ALA A 65 -4.03 20.24 -22.17
CA ALA A 65 -4.12 20.13 -23.63
C ALA A 65 -4.97 18.91 -24.02
N PRO A 66 -6.09 19.10 -24.75
CA PRO A 66 -7.08 18.04 -25.00
C PRO A 66 -6.58 16.90 -25.90
N SER A 67 -5.55 17.13 -26.70
CA SER A 67 -4.91 16.11 -27.55
C SER A 67 -3.95 15.20 -26.78
N VAL A 68 -3.65 15.51 -25.50
CA VAL A 68 -2.78 14.72 -24.65
C VAL A 68 -3.64 13.81 -23.77
N PRO A 69 -3.38 12.49 -23.72
CA PRO A 69 -4.11 11.61 -22.82
C PRO A 69 -3.81 11.96 -21.36
N PRO A 70 -4.76 11.74 -20.44
CA PRO A 70 -4.53 12.03 -19.03
C PRO A 70 -3.45 11.12 -18.43
N LEU A 71 -2.65 11.69 -17.49
CA LEU A 71 -1.69 10.97 -16.66
C LEU A 71 -2.21 10.92 -15.23
N MET A 72 -2.14 9.76 -14.57
CA MET A 72 -2.54 9.61 -13.17
C MET A 72 -1.36 9.87 -12.23
N LEU A 73 -1.61 10.58 -11.12
CA LEU A 73 -0.73 10.68 -9.97
C LEU A 73 -1.49 10.17 -8.74
N ASN A 74 -0.88 9.26 -7.99
CA ASN A 74 -1.51 8.66 -6.83
C ASN A 74 -0.64 8.80 -5.58
N ALA A 75 -1.33 8.95 -4.44
CA ALA A 75 -0.84 8.86 -3.07
C ALA A 75 -1.99 8.39 -2.18
N HIS A 76 -1.70 7.90 -0.97
CA HIS A 76 -2.75 7.65 0.00
C HIS A 76 -2.81 8.72 1.08
N MET A 77 -3.99 8.86 1.73
CA MET A 77 -4.26 9.89 2.73
C MET A 77 -4.14 9.39 4.16
N ASP A 78 -4.29 8.08 4.34
CA ASP A 78 -4.23 7.47 5.67
C ASP A 78 -2.82 7.23 6.16
N THR A 79 -2.70 7.00 7.45
CA THR A 79 -1.46 6.65 8.14
C THR A 79 -1.71 5.53 9.14
N VAL A 80 -0.65 4.80 9.52
CA VAL A 80 -0.70 3.81 10.60
C VAL A 80 -0.76 4.48 11.99
N GLU A 81 -1.12 3.69 13.00
CA GLU A 81 -0.94 4.09 14.41
C GLU A 81 0.52 3.83 14.89
N PRO A 82 1.04 4.63 15.84
CA PRO A 82 0.48 5.82 16.49
C PRO A 82 0.64 7.07 15.61
N GLY A 83 -0.43 7.50 14.94
CA GLY A 83 -0.44 8.57 13.94
C GLY A 83 -1.26 9.81 14.34
N ARG A 84 -1.57 9.98 15.64
CA ARG A 84 -2.39 11.10 16.12
C ARG A 84 -1.59 12.15 16.86
N GLY A 85 -1.92 13.43 16.63
CA GLY A 85 -1.25 14.55 17.26
C GLY A 85 0.21 14.67 16.85
N VAL A 86 0.55 14.37 15.61
CA VAL A 86 1.90 14.37 15.06
C VAL A 86 2.53 15.77 15.18
N ARG A 87 3.72 15.83 15.75
CA ARG A 87 4.53 17.06 15.86
C ARG A 87 5.76 16.94 14.98
N ALA A 88 5.71 17.52 13.79
CA ALA A 88 6.84 17.52 12.88
C ALA A 88 7.95 18.48 13.33
N ILE A 89 9.13 17.96 13.56
CA ILE A 89 10.37 18.68 13.84
C ILE A 89 11.17 18.74 12.54
N PHE A 90 11.69 19.91 12.19
CA PHE A 90 12.51 20.11 11.00
C PHE A 90 13.89 20.63 11.41
N GLU A 91 14.89 19.77 11.29
CA GLU A 91 16.29 20.05 11.67
C GLU A 91 17.21 19.49 10.59
N ASP A 92 18.25 20.21 10.24
CA ASP A 92 19.27 19.81 9.26
C ASP A 92 18.70 19.32 7.91
N GLY A 93 17.57 19.91 7.49
CA GLY A 93 16.93 19.57 6.23
C GLY A 93 16.06 18.29 6.27
N VAL A 94 15.86 17.70 7.45
CA VAL A 94 15.11 16.44 7.63
C VAL A 94 13.93 16.67 8.57
N PHE A 95 12.77 16.15 8.19
CA PHE A 95 11.60 16.06 9.05
C PHE A 95 11.60 14.78 9.85
N ARG A 96 11.23 14.86 11.13
CA ARG A 96 10.99 13.77 12.07
C ARG A 96 9.80 14.10 12.96
N SER A 97 9.22 13.09 13.61
CA SER A 97 8.29 13.32 14.72
C SER A 97 9.04 13.64 16.01
N ASP A 98 8.30 13.94 17.08
CA ASP A 98 8.86 14.09 18.44
C ASP A 98 9.24 12.76 19.11
N GLY A 99 9.15 11.64 18.37
CA GLY A 99 9.48 10.29 18.83
C GLY A 99 8.35 9.57 19.58
N LYS A 100 7.16 10.17 19.68
CA LYS A 100 5.97 9.57 20.32
C LYS A 100 5.02 8.97 19.29
N THR A 101 5.04 9.52 18.07
CA THR A 101 4.21 9.12 16.94
C THR A 101 5.09 8.77 15.75
N ILE A 102 4.51 8.16 14.74
CA ILE A 102 5.07 8.19 13.38
C ILE A 102 5.12 9.64 12.90
N LEU A 103 5.83 9.91 11.80
CA LEU A 103 5.80 11.23 11.15
C LEU A 103 4.61 11.37 10.18
N GLY A 104 4.22 10.28 9.53
CA GLY A 104 3.24 10.27 8.44
C GLY A 104 3.83 10.78 7.12
N ALA A 105 5.13 10.63 6.92
CA ALA A 105 5.76 10.87 5.61
C ALA A 105 5.22 9.89 4.57
N ASP A 106 4.93 8.70 4.99
CA ASP A 106 4.13 7.67 4.34
C ASP A 106 2.63 7.96 4.57
N ASP A 107 1.85 8.51 3.64
CA ASP A 107 2.28 8.94 2.30
C ASP A 107 2.02 10.46 2.08
N LYS A 108 1.95 11.24 3.18
CA LYS A 108 1.73 12.71 3.11
C LYS A 108 2.88 13.46 2.42
N SER A 109 4.08 12.85 2.33
CA SER A 109 5.17 13.41 1.54
C SER A 109 4.84 13.42 0.04
N ALA A 110 4.21 12.36 -0.45
CA ALA A 110 3.71 12.30 -1.82
C ALA A 110 2.58 13.29 -2.07
N VAL A 111 1.63 13.38 -1.15
CA VAL A 111 0.54 14.39 -1.25
C VAL A 111 1.12 15.80 -1.36
N ALA A 112 2.14 16.14 -0.53
CA ALA A 112 2.82 17.43 -0.59
C ALA A 112 3.52 17.67 -1.94
N VAL A 113 4.21 16.66 -2.47
CA VAL A 113 4.87 16.68 -3.79
C VAL A 113 3.86 16.91 -4.91
N ILE A 114 2.74 16.19 -4.89
CA ILE A 114 1.67 16.32 -5.90
C ILE A 114 1.07 17.73 -5.85
N ILE A 115 0.74 18.24 -4.66
CA ILE A 115 0.20 19.59 -4.48
C ILE A 115 1.17 20.64 -5.02
N GLU A 116 2.46 20.57 -4.67
CA GLU A 116 3.47 21.53 -5.13
C GLU A 116 3.68 21.44 -6.65
N THR A 117 3.69 20.24 -7.22
CA THR A 117 3.81 20.01 -8.66
C THR A 117 2.67 20.69 -9.42
N MET A 118 1.42 20.44 -9.03
CA MET A 118 0.24 21.02 -9.68
C MET A 118 0.19 22.54 -9.50
N ARG A 119 0.59 23.02 -8.33
CA ARG A 119 0.66 24.46 -8.04
C ARG A 119 1.66 25.18 -8.94
N ILE A 120 2.86 24.61 -9.13
CA ILE A 120 3.88 25.18 -10.02
C ILE A 120 3.36 25.25 -11.47
N ILE A 121 2.73 24.18 -11.94
CA ILE A 121 2.16 24.14 -13.29
C ILE A 121 1.13 25.26 -13.48
N ARG A 122 0.20 25.41 -12.53
CA ARG A 122 -0.86 26.40 -12.60
C ARG A 122 -0.35 27.84 -12.46
N GLU A 123 0.51 28.10 -11.47
CA GLU A 123 1.04 29.45 -11.23
C GLU A 123 1.90 29.98 -12.38
N ARG A 124 2.61 29.09 -13.07
CA ARG A 124 3.51 29.45 -14.20
C ARG A 124 2.87 29.27 -15.56
N GLY A 125 1.66 28.77 -15.64
CA GLY A 125 1.00 28.47 -16.91
C GLY A 125 1.81 27.49 -17.76
N LEU A 126 2.46 26.48 -17.15
CA LEU A 126 3.26 25.51 -17.90
C LEU A 126 2.35 24.64 -18.75
N PRO A 127 2.73 24.36 -20.02
CA PRO A 127 2.01 23.42 -20.85
C PRO A 127 1.94 22.05 -20.18
N CYS A 128 0.73 21.51 -20.04
CA CYS A 128 0.49 20.23 -19.42
C CYS A 128 -0.72 19.55 -20.07
N GLY A 129 -0.66 18.22 -20.25
CA GLY A 129 -1.84 17.42 -20.52
C GLY A 129 -2.78 17.34 -19.30
N PRO A 130 -3.94 16.72 -19.43
CA PRO A 130 -4.81 16.48 -18.28
C PRO A 130 -4.11 15.61 -17.23
N VAL A 131 -4.30 15.94 -15.94
CA VAL A 131 -3.75 15.18 -14.81
C VAL A 131 -4.91 14.73 -13.92
N GLU A 132 -4.93 13.45 -13.59
CA GLU A 132 -5.87 12.85 -12.63
C GLU A 132 -5.11 12.51 -11.36
N VAL A 133 -5.31 13.31 -10.31
CA VAL A 133 -4.78 13.03 -8.97
C VAL A 133 -5.76 12.15 -8.24
N VAL A 134 -5.33 10.96 -7.87
CA VAL A 134 -6.13 9.95 -7.16
C VAL A 134 -5.55 9.78 -5.77
N LEU A 135 -6.29 10.21 -4.76
CA LEU A 135 -5.88 10.10 -3.36
C LEU A 135 -6.77 9.07 -2.66
N THR A 136 -6.18 7.99 -2.24
CA THR A 136 -6.89 6.84 -1.68
C THR A 136 -6.99 6.94 -0.17
N VAL A 137 -7.94 6.20 0.39
CA VAL A 137 -8.12 6.00 1.83
C VAL A 137 -7.77 4.56 2.19
N CYS A 138 -7.41 4.30 3.44
CA CYS A 138 -7.25 2.95 3.99
C CYS A 138 -6.29 2.06 3.16
N GLU A 139 -5.20 2.62 2.64
CA GLU A 139 -4.15 1.85 1.98
C GLU A 139 -3.49 0.90 2.97
N GLU A 140 -3.13 1.40 4.15
CA GLU A 140 -2.36 0.76 5.21
C GLU A 140 -3.04 -0.45 5.85
N ILE A 141 -4.33 -0.59 5.66
CA ILE A 141 -5.10 -1.75 6.14
C ILE A 141 -5.51 -2.70 5.02
N GLY A 142 -4.70 -2.75 3.96
CA GLY A 142 -4.82 -3.70 2.87
C GLY A 142 -5.41 -3.14 1.59
N LEU A 143 -4.99 -1.94 1.17
CA LEU A 143 -5.33 -1.31 -0.11
C LEU A 143 -6.86 -1.14 -0.28
N MET A 144 -7.56 -0.92 0.84
CA MET A 144 -9.03 -0.97 0.84
C MET A 144 -9.64 0.16 -0.02
N GLY A 145 -9.02 1.35 -0.01
CA GLY A 145 -9.44 2.46 -0.85
C GLY A 145 -9.35 2.10 -2.33
N ALA A 146 -8.20 1.62 -2.79
CA ALA A 146 -8.00 1.22 -4.17
C ALA A 146 -8.90 0.04 -4.58
N LYS A 147 -9.12 -0.95 -3.71
CA LYS A 147 -10.04 -2.08 -3.94
C LYS A 147 -11.48 -1.66 -4.15
N HIS A 148 -11.89 -0.56 -3.54
CA HIS A 148 -13.26 -0.04 -3.61
C HIS A 148 -13.38 1.25 -4.44
N LEU A 149 -12.30 1.65 -5.14
CA LEU A 149 -12.28 2.83 -6.00
C LEU A 149 -13.28 2.70 -7.16
N ASP A 150 -14.02 3.76 -7.43
CA ASP A 150 -14.83 3.86 -8.64
C ASP A 150 -13.95 4.18 -9.85
N PHE A 151 -13.46 3.13 -10.52
CA PHE A 151 -12.60 3.25 -11.69
C PHE A 151 -13.28 3.93 -12.91
N SER A 152 -14.60 4.09 -12.91
CA SER A 152 -15.29 4.86 -13.95
C SER A 152 -14.99 6.36 -13.91
N LEU A 153 -14.46 6.84 -12.79
CA LEU A 153 -14.06 8.24 -12.59
C LEU A 153 -12.65 8.53 -13.15
N ILE A 154 -11.89 7.50 -13.56
CA ILE A 154 -10.52 7.61 -14.04
C ILE A 154 -10.47 7.27 -15.52
N SER A 155 -9.84 8.13 -16.31
CA SER A 155 -9.65 7.93 -17.75
C SER A 155 -8.17 7.67 -18.12
N ALA A 156 -7.24 7.94 -17.23
CA ALA A 156 -5.83 7.64 -17.40
C ALA A 156 -5.59 6.13 -17.59
N ARG A 157 -4.65 5.78 -18.45
CA ARG A 157 -4.26 4.39 -18.70
C ARG A 157 -2.96 4.01 -18.03
N TYR A 158 -2.20 4.98 -17.58
CA TYR A 158 -1.00 4.79 -16.78
C TYR A 158 -0.70 6.02 -15.94
N GLY A 159 0.17 5.85 -14.95
CA GLY A 159 0.54 6.91 -14.04
C GLY A 159 1.60 6.50 -13.04
N TYR A 160 1.71 7.28 -11.99
CA TYR A 160 2.70 7.09 -10.93
C TYR A 160 2.05 7.17 -9.56
N ALA A 161 2.32 6.17 -8.73
CA ALA A 161 2.14 6.28 -7.28
C ALA A 161 3.47 6.74 -6.66
N LEU A 162 3.40 7.57 -5.61
CA LEU A 162 4.61 8.13 -4.99
C LEU A 162 4.90 7.48 -3.64
N ASP A 163 4.65 6.19 -3.53
CA ASP A 163 4.61 5.40 -2.30
C ASP A 163 5.79 4.42 -2.22
N ALA A 164 7.00 4.95 -2.22
CA ALA A 164 8.22 4.17 -2.01
C ALA A 164 9.32 5.01 -1.34
N SER A 165 10.35 4.33 -0.83
CA SER A 165 11.47 4.98 -0.14
C SER A 165 12.56 5.47 -1.10
N ASN A 166 12.87 4.67 -2.14
CA ASN A 166 14.04 4.91 -2.97
C ASN A 166 13.77 5.94 -4.07
N THR A 167 14.42 7.10 -3.97
CA THR A 167 14.30 8.20 -4.96
C THR A 167 15.01 7.94 -6.29
N GLU A 168 15.81 6.87 -6.39
CA GLU A 168 16.54 6.46 -7.60
C GLU A 168 15.96 5.19 -8.24
N GLY A 169 14.77 4.78 -7.79
CA GLY A 169 14.08 3.59 -8.27
C GLY A 169 12.67 3.88 -8.78
N ILE A 170 12.23 3.03 -9.69
CA ILE A 170 10.83 2.86 -10.03
C ILE A 170 10.45 1.40 -9.80
N VAL A 171 9.50 1.15 -8.91
CA VAL A 171 9.00 -0.21 -8.68
C VAL A 171 8.17 -0.63 -9.88
N THR A 172 8.62 -1.70 -10.53
CA THR A 172 8.00 -2.29 -11.73
C THR A 172 7.55 -3.73 -11.48
N ARG A 173 7.94 -4.31 -10.33
CA ARG A 173 7.53 -5.64 -9.90
C ARG A 173 7.15 -5.64 -8.42
N ALA A 174 5.92 -6.02 -8.14
CA ALA A 174 5.41 -6.25 -6.79
C ALA A 174 4.77 -7.65 -6.70
N PRO A 175 4.83 -8.34 -5.54
CA PRO A 175 4.24 -9.65 -5.39
C PRO A 175 2.72 -9.61 -5.41
N ALA A 176 2.10 -10.77 -5.64
CA ALA A 176 0.74 -11.03 -5.17
C ALA A 176 0.78 -11.49 -3.72
N ALA A 177 -0.33 -11.35 -3.02
CA ALA A 177 -0.49 -11.82 -1.64
C ALA A 177 -1.80 -12.56 -1.42
N ASN A 178 -1.73 -13.60 -0.58
CA ASN A 178 -2.90 -14.23 0.04
C ASN A 178 -2.81 -14.03 1.55
N ARG A 179 -3.95 -13.69 2.18
CA ARG A 179 -4.13 -13.79 3.63
C ARG A 179 -4.84 -15.08 3.96
N PHE A 180 -4.51 -15.67 5.09
CA PHE A 180 -5.18 -16.86 5.58
C PHE A 180 -5.54 -16.74 7.05
N GLU A 181 -6.67 -17.34 7.40
CA GLU A 181 -7.05 -17.63 8.78
C GLU A 181 -7.28 -19.15 8.92
N ILE A 182 -6.63 -19.77 9.90
CA ILE A 182 -6.76 -21.19 10.21
C ILE A 182 -7.28 -21.34 11.62
N ARG A 183 -8.36 -22.09 11.79
CA ARG A 183 -9.00 -22.40 13.06
C ARG A 183 -8.89 -23.89 13.35
N VAL A 184 -8.10 -24.24 14.36
CA VAL A 184 -7.97 -25.61 14.86
C VAL A 184 -8.94 -25.79 16.01
N HIS A 185 -9.81 -26.80 15.90
CA HIS A 185 -10.78 -27.17 16.92
C HIS A 185 -10.37 -28.48 17.58
N GLY A 186 -10.25 -28.45 18.88
CA GLY A 186 -10.02 -29.55 19.76
C GLY A 186 -11.24 -29.80 20.68
N LYS A 187 -10.99 -30.31 21.90
CA LYS A 187 -12.00 -30.59 22.89
C LYS A 187 -11.52 -30.17 24.28
N ALA A 188 -12.29 -29.32 24.95
CA ALA A 188 -11.98 -28.90 26.33
C ALA A 188 -12.11 -30.06 27.30
N ALA A 189 -11.23 -30.08 28.31
CA ALA A 189 -11.28 -30.98 29.45
C ALA A 189 -10.51 -30.37 30.62
N HIS A 190 -10.71 -30.89 31.83
CA HIS A 190 -9.95 -30.46 32.99
C HIS A 190 -8.50 -31.01 32.90
N ALA A 191 -7.51 -30.14 32.79
CA ALA A 191 -6.14 -30.54 32.48
C ALA A 191 -5.49 -31.47 33.53
N GLY A 192 -5.90 -31.39 34.78
CA GLY A 192 -5.39 -32.23 35.87
C GLY A 192 -6.27 -33.43 36.24
N ALA A 193 -7.58 -33.40 35.97
CA ALA A 193 -8.51 -34.44 36.42
C ALA A 193 -8.89 -35.44 35.30
N ALA A 194 -8.96 -35.00 34.07
CA ALA A 194 -9.38 -35.83 32.92
C ALA A 194 -8.73 -35.35 31.61
N PRO A 195 -7.39 -35.27 31.53
CA PRO A 195 -6.71 -34.79 30.34
C PRO A 195 -6.95 -35.68 29.12
N GLU A 196 -7.22 -36.99 29.34
CA GLU A 196 -7.51 -37.96 28.29
C GLU A 196 -8.83 -37.73 27.55
N ASP A 197 -9.76 -36.99 28.19
CA ASP A 197 -11.05 -36.61 27.58
C ASP A 197 -10.94 -35.39 26.67
N GLY A 198 -9.83 -34.67 26.74
CA GLY A 198 -9.54 -33.49 25.95
C GLY A 198 -8.79 -33.77 24.64
N VAL A 199 -8.82 -32.78 23.75
CA VAL A 199 -7.98 -32.70 22.56
C VAL A 199 -7.39 -31.29 22.51
N ASN A 200 -6.08 -31.18 22.71
CA ASN A 200 -5.39 -29.90 22.84
C ASN A 200 -5.16 -29.22 21.49
N ALA A 201 -5.95 -28.20 21.18
CA ALA A 201 -5.84 -27.45 19.94
C ALA A 201 -4.51 -26.68 19.81
N ILE A 202 -3.93 -26.18 20.91
CA ILE A 202 -2.63 -25.50 20.89
C ILE A 202 -1.52 -26.49 20.48
N LEU A 203 -1.52 -27.70 21.04
CA LEU A 203 -0.53 -28.72 20.70
C LEU A 203 -0.60 -29.05 19.19
N LEU A 204 -1.79 -29.29 18.67
CA LEU A 204 -1.99 -29.64 17.26
C LEU A 204 -1.60 -28.50 16.32
N ALA A 205 -2.00 -27.25 16.63
CA ALA A 205 -1.60 -26.09 15.86
C ALA A 205 -0.07 -25.91 15.86
N SER A 206 0.58 -26.07 17.03
CA SER A 206 2.04 -25.96 17.16
C SER A 206 2.78 -27.02 16.35
N GLN A 207 2.26 -28.26 16.29
CA GLN A 207 2.83 -29.34 15.46
C GLN A 207 2.74 -29.01 13.97
N ALA A 208 1.63 -28.45 13.52
CA ALA A 208 1.48 -28.03 12.13
C ALA A 208 2.43 -26.87 11.78
N VAL A 209 2.50 -25.85 12.64
CA VAL A 209 3.41 -24.70 12.46
C VAL A 209 4.87 -25.14 12.42
N ALA A 210 5.28 -26.07 13.26
CA ALA A 210 6.67 -26.58 13.31
C ALA A 210 7.13 -27.30 12.03
N ILE A 211 6.21 -27.74 11.19
CA ILE A 211 6.51 -28.38 9.90
C ILE A 211 6.64 -27.35 8.77
N LEU A 212 5.98 -26.19 8.91
CA LEU A 212 5.95 -25.16 7.86
C LEU A 212 7.28 -24.43 7.76
N THR A 213 7.67 -24.06 6.54
CA THR A 213 8.75 -23.13 6.28
C THR A 213 8.19 -21.72 6.33
N LEU A 214 8.61 -20.92 7.31
CA LEU A 214 8.20 -19.54 7.48
C LEU A 214 9.36 -18.57 7.19
N GLY A 215 9.02 -17.30 7.02
CA GLY A 215 9.96 -16.24 6.67
C GLY A 215 10.21 -16.19 5.16
N ARG A 216 11.45 -16.00 4.75
CA ARG A 216 11.84 -16.00 3.33
C ARG A 216 12.04 -17.41 2.83
N ILE A 217 11.13 -17.86 1.96
CA ILE A 217 11.15 -19.19 1.35
C ILE A 217 12.17 -19.23 0.21
N ASP A 218 12.15 -18.24 -0.66
CA ASP A 218 13.13 -18.04 -1.74
C ASP A 218 13.28 -16.53 -2.06
N ALA A 219 14.00 -16.19 -3.13
CA ALA A 219 14.25 -14.80 -3.52
C ALA A 219 12.97 -13.98 -3.80
N GLU A 220 11.87 -14.65 -4.14
CA GLU A 220 10.63 -14.01 -4.60
C GLU A 220 9.42 -14.31 -3.70
N THR A 221 9.58 -15.21 -2.69
CA THR A 221 8.45 -15.74 -1.91
C THR A 221 8.70 -15.61 -0.41
N THR A 222 7.70 -15.15 0.31
CA THR A 222 7.68 -15.08 1.78
C THR A 222 6.39 -15.67 2.33
N CYS A 223 6.48 -16.24 3.54
CA CYS A 223 5.33 -16.74 4.29
C CYS A 223 5.47 -16.33 5.75
N ASN A 224 4.40 -15.86 6.37
CA ASN A 224 4.39 -15.48 7.77
C ASN A 224 3.10 -15.90 8.46
N ILE A 225 3.21 -16.35 9.71
CA ILE A 225 2.10 -16.43 10.67
C ILE A 225 2.29 -15.30 11.66
N GLY A 226 1.46 -14.26 11.54
CA GLY A 226 1.60 -13.02 12.31
C GLY A 226 0.92 -13.09 13.68
N THR A 227 -0.16 -13.86 13.80
CA THR A 227 -0.90 -14.03 15.08
C THR A 227 -1.25 -15.46 15.35
N ILE A 228 -1.27 -15.81 16.64
CA ILE A 228 -1.80 -17.07 17.16
C ILE A 228 -2.55 -16.76 18.45
N GLU A 229 -3.82 -17.17 18.53
CA GLU A 229 -4.70 -16.89 19.66
C GLU A 229 -5.44 -18.16 20.07
N GLY A 230 -5.46 -18.49 21.37
CA GLY A 230 -6.19 -19.68 21.83
C GLY A 230 -6.01 -20.00 23.30
N GLY A 231 -6.88 -20.85 23.80
CA GLY A 231 -6.96 -21.21 25.20
C GLY A 231 -7.71 -20.17 26.06
N THR A 232 -8.19 -20.61 27.24
CA THR A 232 -8.98 -19.77 28.15
C THR A 232 -8.41 -19.73 29.57
N ALA A 233 -7.80 -20.83 30.05
CA ALA A 233 -7.18 -20.94 31.36
C ALA A 233 -6.12 -22.05 31.38
N THR A 234 -5.18 -21.95 32.31
CA THR A 234 -4.05 -22.89 32.45
C THR A 234 -4.45 -24.31 32.87
N ASN A 235 -5.59 -24.47 33.52
CA ASN A 235 -6.13 -25.75 33.97
C ASN A 235 -7.22 -26.32 33.04
N ILE A 236 -7.42 -25.75 31.86
CA ILE A 236 -8.35 -26.23 30.83
C ILE A 236 -7.55 -26.61 29.58
N ILE A 237 -7.76 -27.81 29.03
CA ILE A 237 -7.24 -28.17 27.73
C ILE A 237 -7.88 -27.28 26.67
N PRO A 238 -7.11 -26.53 25.87
CA PRO A 238 -7.66 -25.59 24.90
C PRO A 238 -8.38 -26.31 23.76
N ASP A 239 -9.61 -25.92 23.51
CA ASP A 239 -10.49 -26.49 22.48
C ASP A 239 -10.46 -25.69 21.17
N ARG A 240 -9.80 -24.54 21.15
CA ARG A 240 -9.69 -23.70 19.95
C ARG A 240 -8.39 -22.92 19.89
N VAL A 241 -7.81 -22.85 18.69
CA VAL A 241 -6.72 -21.93 18.31
C VAL A 241 -7.03 -21.33 16.96
N THR A 242 -6.82 -20.01 16.82
CA THR A 242 -6.91 -19.28 15.56
C THR A 242 -5.54 -18.74 15.20
N LEU A 243 -5.09 -18.97 13.97
CA LEU A 243 -3.85 -18.44 13.42
C LEU A 243 -4.19 -17.56 12.22
N ARG A 244 -3.51 -16.41 12.09
CA ARG A 244 -3.61 -15.56 10.90
C ARG A 244 -2.23 -15.30 10.33
N GLY A 245 -2.16 -15.32 9.00
CA GLY A 245 -0.90 -15.11 8.30
C GLY A 245 -1.10 -14.69 6.86
N GLU A 246 0.03 -14.55 6.18
CA GLU A 246 0.08 -14.18 4.77
C GLU A 246 1.15 -14.96 4.01
N VAL A 247 0.94 -15.09 2.72
CA VAL A 247 1.94 -15.55 1.75
C VAL A 247 2.06 -14.50 0.67
N ARG A 248 3.28 -14.14 0.30
CA ARG A 248 3.55 -13.23 -0.82
C ARG A 248 4.49 -13.89 -1.81
N SER A 249 4.22 -13.73 -3.11
CA SER A 249 5.12 -14.19 -4.15
C SER A 249 4.99 -13.37 -5.43
N HIS A 250 6.13 -13.14 -6.11
CA HIS A 250 6.15 -12.61 -7.48
C HIS A 250 5.75 -13.66 -8.53
N ASP A 251 5.65 -14.91 -8.13
CA ASP A 251 5.19 -16.05 -8.93
C ASP A 251 3.85 -16.53 -8.36
N THR A 252 2.78 -16.40 -9.15
CA THR A 252 1.42 -16.73 -8.74
C THR A 252 1.21 -18.22 -8.53
N GLU A 253 1.94 -19.09 -9.27
CA GLU A 253 1.89 -20.54 -9.08
C GLU A 253 2.55 -20.92 -7.75
N LYS A 254 3.69 -20.33 -7.41
CA LYS A 254 4.33 -20.52 -6.09
C LYS A 254 3.44 -20.00 -4.97
N LEU A 255 2.80 -18.83 -5.15
CA LEU A 255 1.84 -18.30 -4.18
C LEU A 255 0.77 -19.34 -3.87
N LYS A 256 0.18 -19.91 -4.90
CA LYS A 256 -0.83 -20.98 -4.78
C LYS A 256 -0.25 -22.21 -4.08
N GLN A 257 0.90 -22.74 -4.54
CA GLN A 257 1.54 -23.93 -3.98
C GLN A 257 1.85 -23.79 -2.48
N ILE A 258 2.38 -22.64 -2.04
CA ILE A 258 2.69 -22.39 -0.63
C ILE A 258 1.39 -22.28 0.18
N THR A 259 0.38 -21.59 -0.34
CA THR A 259 -0.94 -21.50 0.31
C THR A 259 -1.56 -22.89 0.48
N ASP A 260 -1.56 -23.72 -0.57
CA ASP A 260 -2.06 -25.10 -0.53
C ASP A 260 -1.25 -25.98 0.44
N THR A 261 0.07 -25.77 0.52
CA THR A 261 0.96 -26.48 1.45
C THR A 261 0.62 -26.17 2.90
N ILE A 262 0.29 -24.91 3.21
CA ILE A 262 -0.13 -24.52 4.56
C ILE A 262 -1.41 -25.27 4.93
N VAL A 263 -2.45 -25.18 4.10
CA VAL A 263 -3.75 -25.85 4.35
C VAL A 263 -3.55 -27.35 4.53
N SER A 264 -2.91 -28.03 3.56
CA SER A 264 -2.72 -29.48 3.59
C SER A 264 -1.86 -29.94 4.77
N THR A 265 -0.93 -29.13 5.27
CA THR A 265 -0.14 -29.44 6.46
C THR A 265 -1.03 -29.48 7.71
N PHE A 266 -1.88 -28.48 7.90
CA PHE A 266 -2.84 -28.49 9.00
C PHE A 266 -3.84 -29.63 8.89
N GLU A 267 -4.42 -29.86 7.71
CA GLU A 267 -5.34 -30.98 7.49
C GLU A 267 -4.70 -32.34 7.82
N ARG A 268 -3.47 -32.55 7.39
CA ARG A 268 -2.71 -33.80 7.65
C ARG A 268 -2.45 -33.99 9.15
N VAL A 269 -1.97 -32.96 9.86
CA VAL A 269 -1.68 -33.05 11.31
C VAL A 269 -2.97 -33.31 12.10
N ILE A 270 -4.03 -32.61 11.78
CA ILE A 270 -5.33 -32.74 12.46
C ILE A 270 -5.96 -34.11 12.19
N SER A 271 -5.93 -34.60 10.94
CA SER A 271 -6.45 -35.90 10.58
C SER A 271 -5.66 -37.02 11.25
N ALA A 272 -4.34 -36.91 11.37
CA ALA A 272 -3.51 -37.90 12.08
C ALA A 272 -3.82 -38.01 13.59
N ALA A 273 -4.32 -36.94 14.19
CA ALA A 273 -4.71 -36.90 15.60
C ALA A 273 -6.18 -37.33 15.84
N ALA A 274 -6.96 -37.55 14.79
CA ALA A 274 -8.34 -38.02 14.88
C ALA A 274 -8.39 -39.45 15.39
N THR A 275 -9.19 -39.71 16.43
CA THR A 275 -9.38 -41.03 16.99
C THR A 275 -10.76 -41.54 16.61
N PRO A 276 -10.87 -42.75 16.01
CA PRO A 276 -12.16 -43.37 15.71
C PRO A 276 -13.05 -43.43 16.98
N GLY A 277 -14.30 -43.03 16.84
CA GLY A 277 -15.28 -43.05 17.96
C GLY A 277 -15.34 -41.76 18.84
N ARG A 278 -14.46 -40.80 18.63
CA ARG A 278 -14.50 -39.50 19.37
C ARG A 278 -15.30 -38.39 18.68
N GLY A 279 -16.13 -38.70 17.69
CA GLY A 279 -16.95 -37.74 16.97
C GLY A 279 -16.17 -36.94 15.91
N ALA A 280 -16.60 -35.73 15.60
CA ALA A 280 -16.05 -34.86 14.53
C ALA A 280 -14.81 -34.04 14.94
N LEU A 281 -14.17 -34.34 16.07
CA LEU A 281 -13.00 -33.62 16.60
C LEU A 281 -11.77 -34.56 16.70
N PRO A 282 -10.54 -34.04 16.52
CA PRO A 282 -10.23 -32.66 16.11
C PRO A 282 -10.61 -32.36 14.66
N ARG A 283 -10.81 -31.08 14.35
CA ARG A 283 -11.01 -30.62 12.99
C ARG A 283 -10.30 -29.27 12.73
N VAL A 284 -10.07 -28.96 11.48
CA VAL A 284 -9.54 -27.67 11.04
C VAL A 284 -10.52 -27.00 10.08
N GLU A 285 -10.64 -25.69 10.22
CA GLU A 285 -11.32 -24.81 9.27
C GLU A 285 -10.31 -23.78 8.81
N TRP A 286 -10.44 -23.35 7.57
CA TRP A 286 -9.57 -22.33 7.00
C TRP A 286 -10.32 -21.41 6.06
N ASP A 287 -9.89 -20.15 6.02
CA ASP A 287 -10.31 -19.13 5.06
C ASP A 287 -9.06 -18.57 4.37
N ILE A 288 -9.08 -18.56 3.05
CA ILE A 288 -8.01 -17.97 2.22
C ILE A 288 -8.61 -16.83 1.42
N HIS A 289 -8.00 -15.67 1.55
CA HIS A 289 -8.43 -14.47 0.85
C HIS A 289 -7.27 -13.93 0.01
N PRO A 290 -7.43 -13.81 -1.34
CA PRO A 290 -6.52 -13.01 -2.14
C PRO A 290 -6.52 -11.58 -1.60
N ASP A 291 -5.31 -11.06 -1.29
CA ASP A 291 -5.19 -9.70 -0.76
C ASP A 291 -4.98 -8.71 -1.89
N PHE A 292 -3.94 -8.87 -2.66
CA PHE A 292 -3.70 -8.07 -3.86
C PHE A 292 -2.97 -8.87 -4.95
N PRO A 293 -3.18 -8.51 -6.24
CA PRO A 293 -2.54 -9.17 -7.38
C PRO A 293 -1.09 -8.75 -7.54
N ALA A 294 -0.31 -9.53 -8.30
CA ALA A 294 1.06 -9.17 -8.66
C ALA A 294 1.09 -8.06 -9.71
N THR A 295 2.11 -7.22 -9.63
CA THR A 295 2.43 -6.23 -10.67
C THR A 295 3.71 -6.64 -11.40
N ARG A 296 3.67 -6.56 -12.74
CA ARG A 296 4.85 -6.74 -13.59
C ARG A 296 4.77 -5.82 -14.79
N ILE A 297 5.50 -4.70 -14.74
CA ILE A 297 5.54 -3.70 -15.79
C ILE A 297 6.71 -4.00 -16.73
N ASP A 298 6.45 -3.99 -18.04
CA ASP A 298 7.50 -4.14 -19.05
C ASP A 298 8.48 -2.96 -18.97
N PRO A 299 9.80 -3.20 -19.01
CA PRO A 299 10.81 -2.12 -18.99
C PRO A 299 10.66 -1.12 -20.13
N GLY A 300 10.11 -1.52 -21.28
CA GLY A 300 9.83 -0.64 -22.42
C GLY A 300 8.51 0.14 -22.31
N HIS A 301 7.70 -0.11 -21.28
CA HIS A 301 6.43 0.61 -21.11
C HIS A 301 6.65 2.12 -20.91
N PRO A 302 5.76 2.98 -21.45
CA PRO A 302 5.89 4.44 -21.34
C PRO A 302 6.10 4.95 -19.91
N VAL A 303 5.46 4.35 -18.91
CA VAL A 303 5.63 4.73 -17.50
C VAL A 303 7.09 4.58 -17.02
N VAL A 304 7.82 3.58 -17.50
CA VAL A 304 9.22 3.36 -17.13
C VAL A 304 10.14 4.27 -17.93
N THR A 305 9.99 4.25 -19.25
CA THR A 305 10.89 5.00 -20.16
C THR A 305 10.75 6.51 -19.98
N LEU A 306 9.55 7.01 -19.66
CA LEU A 306 9.28 8.41 -19.38
C LEU A 306 9.96 8.87 -18.07
N ALA A 307 9.85 8.09 -17.00
CA ALA A 307 10.53 8.38 -15.73
C ALA A 307 12.06 8.36 -15.89
N GLN A 308 12.60 7.40 -16.63
CA GLN A 308 14.04 7.32 -16.92
C GLN A 308 14.55 8.52 -17.76
N ARG A 309 13.79 8.93 -18.77
CA ARG A 309 14.11 10.12 -19.59
C ARG A 309 14.07 11.39 -18.74
N ALA A 310 13.04 11.55 -17.91
CA ALA A 310 12.90 12.70 -17.01
C ALA A 310 14.08 12.77 -16.02
N ALA A 311 14.43 11.66 -15.39
CA ALA A 311 15.58 11.60 -14.49
C ALA A 311 16.89 11.97 -15.23
N LYS A 312 17.10 11.41 -16.41
CA LYS A 312 18.29 11.73 -17.24
C LYS A 312 18.39 13.22 -17.58
N ASN A 313 17.29 13.88 -17.95
CA ASN A 313 17.26 15.32 -18.22
C ASN A 313 17.63 16.15 -16.99
N LEU A 314 17.36 15.62 -15.80
CA LEU A 314 17.72 16.24 -14.51
C LEU A 314 19.12 15.82 -14.00
N GLY A 315 19.90 15.10 -14.82
CA GLY A 315 21.24 14.60 -14.44
C GLY A 315 21.19 13.49 -13.39
N ARG A 316 20.09 12.73 -13.34
CA ARG A 316 19.82 11.63 -12.36
C ARG A 316 19.57 10.31 -13.11
N THR A 317 19.53 9.21 -12.36
CA THR A 317 19.16 7.89 -12.88
C THR A 317 17.97 7.35 -12.12
N ILE A 318 17.09 6.62 -12.80
CA ILE A 318 16.04 5.81 -12.21
C ILE A 318 16.15 4.40 -12.76
N GLN A 319 16.19 3.42 -11.85
CA GLN A 319 16.32 2.01 -12.19
C GLN A 319 15.02 1.25 -11.87
N PRO A 320 14.56 0.35 -12.76
CA PRO A 320 13.49 -0.58 -12.44
C PRO A 320 13.84 -1.44 -11.22
N GLN A 321 12.89 -1.61 -10.30
CA GLN A 321 13.09 -2.34 -9.05
C GLN A 321 11.95 -3.31 -8.79
N SER A 322 12.24 -4.32 -7.95
CA SER A 322 11.25 -5.20 -7.34
C SER A 322 11.08 -4.84 -5.87
N THR A 323 9.85 -4.92 -5.38
CA THR A 323 9.53 -4.76 -3.95
C THR A 323 8.97 -6.05 -3.36
N GLY A 324 9.05 -6.23 -2.06
CA GLY A 324 8.34 -7.29 -1.32
C GLY A 324 6.98 -6.84 -0.78
N GLY A 325 6.67 -5.53 -0.86
CA GLY A 325 5.40 -4.94 -0.45
C GLY A 325 4.38 -4.87 -1.58
N GLY A 326 3.12 -4.62 -1.23
CA GLY A 326 2.08 -4.18 -2.15
C GLY A 326 1.83 -2.69 -1.93
N ALA A 327 1.25 -2.03 -2.91
CA ALA A 327 0.76 -0.65 -2.89
C ALA A 327 -0.52 -0.57 -3.73
N ASP A 328 -1.22 0.55 -3.71
CA ASP A 328 -2.40 0.79 -4.54
C ASP A 328 -2.15 0.51 -6.03
N ALA A 329 -0.90 0.69 -6.46
CA ALA A 329 -0.44 0.38 -7.81
C ALA A 329 -0.73 -1.08 -8.23
N ASN A 330 -0.76 -2.05 -7.30
CA ASN A 330 -1.13 -3.43 -7.59
C ASN A 330 -2.59 -3.52 -8.06
N ILE A 331 -3.48 -2.80 -7.39
CA ILE A 331 -4.90 -2.77 -7.73
C ILE A 331 -5.12 -2.01 -9.04
N PHE A 332 -4.46 -0.87 -9.23
CA PHE A 332 -4.55 -0.12 -10.49
C PHE A 332 -4.08 -0.96 -11.67
N PHE A 333 -2.97 -1.70 -11.51
CA PHE A 333 -2.44 -2.58 -12.55
C PHE A 333 -3.45 -3.66 -12.95
N ASP A 334 -4.12 -4.31 -11.98
CA ASP A 334 -5.19 -5.28 -12.23
C ASP A 334 -6.38 -4.68 -13.00
N LYS A 335 -6.65 -3.40 -12.77
CA LYS A 335 -7.72 -2.65 -13.45
C LYS A 335 -7.29 -2.04 -14.80
N GLY A 336 -6.08 -2.35 -15.25
CA GLY A 336 -5.56 -1.90 -16.56
C GLY A 336 -4.97 -0.49 -16.56
N ILE A 337 -4.68 0.09 -15.37
CA ILE A 337 -3.97 1.35 -15.23
C ILE A 337 -2.53 1.04 -14.80
N VAL A 338 -1.61 1.05 -15.77
CA VAL A 338 -0.20 0.69 -15.50
C VAL A 338 0.47 1.76 -14.63
N THR A 339 0.74 1.43 -13.38
CA THR A 339 1.23 2.38 -12.38
C THR A 339 2.60 2.00 -11.86
N GLY A 340 3.61 2.83 -12.17
CA GLY A 340 4.95 2.71 -11.60
C GLY A 340 5.02 3.40 -10.24
N VAL A 341 5.69 2.78 -9.24
CA VAL A 341 5.82 3.41 -7.92
C VAL A 341 7.18 4.06 -7.78
N LEU A 342 7.18 5.35 -7.45
CA LEU A 342 8.37 6.19 -7.25
C LEU A 342 8.52 6.55 -5.77
N GLY A 343 9.76 6.80 -5.34
CA GLY A 343 10.05 7.05 -3.93
C GLY A 343 10.19 8.52 -3.58
N THR A 344 9.58 8.94 -2.48
CA THR A 344 9.69 10.30 -1.92
C THR A 344 10.88 10.49 -0.98
N GLY A 345 11.64 9.43 -0.68
CA GLY A 345 12.78 9.47 0.24
C GLY A 345 12.42 9.23 1.71
N MET A 346 11.19 8.79 1.99
CA MET A 346 10.75 8.40 3.33
C MET A 346 11.56 7.21 3.86
N LYS A 347 11.86 7.21 5.16
CA LYS A 347 12.68 6.21 5.83
C LYS A 347 12.02 5.77 7.13
N ASP A 348 12.28 4.53 7.53
CA ASP A 348 11.77 3.92 8.78
C ASP A 348 10.25 4.06 8.94
N MET A 349 9.49 3.96 7.81
CA MET A 349 8.03 4.02 7.80
C MET A 349 7.45 3.05 8.82
N HIS A 350 6.23 3.32 9.30
CA HIS A 350 5.53 2.52 10.31
C HIS A 350 6.27 2.44 11.66
N THR A 351 7.20 3.35 11.92
CA THR A 351 7.89 3.47 13.22
C THR A 351 7.96 4.92 13.70
N VAL A 352 8.16 5.11 15.01
CA VAL A 352 8.37 6.46 15.59
C VAL A 352 9.72 7.10 15.19
N ARG A 353 10.56 6.39 14.42
CA ARG A 353 11.81 6.92 13.83
C ARG A 353 11.63 7.41 12.41
N GLU A 354 10.41 7.36 11.89
CA GLU A 354 10.10 7.79 10.53
C GLU A 354 10.64 9.17 10.22
N SER A 355 11.17 9.34 9.02
CA SER A 355 11.77 10.59 8.59
C SER A 355 11.70 10.77 7.08
N VAL A 356 11.76 12.04 6.63
CA VAL A 356 11.91 12.39 5.22
C VAL A 356 12.75 13.64 5.06
N ALA A 357 13.66 13.66 4.09
CA ALA A 357 14.45 14.84 3.78
C ALA A 357 13.65 15.77 2.84
N LEU A 358 13.68 17.08 3.12
CA LEU A 358 13.08 18.08 2.23
C LEU A 358 13.68 18.02 0.83
N GLU A 359 14.98 17.75 0.74
CA GLU A 359 15.67 17.64 -0.55
C GLU A 359 15.10 16.51 -1.42
N ASP A 360 14.75 15.37 -0.82
CA ASP A 360 14.18 14.24 -1.55
C ASP A 360 12.79 14.59 -2.09
N MET A 361 11.95 15.27 -1.31
CA MET A 361 10.66 15.78 -1.78
C MET A 361 10.83 16.83 -2.89
N VAL A 362 11.83 17.72 -2.80
CA VAL A 362 12.15 18.69 -3.86
C VAL A 362 12.54 17.95 -5.15
N ARG A 363 13.45 16.98 -5.05
CA ARG A 363 13.91 16.16 -6.18
C ARG A 363 12.76 15.40 -6.84
N MET A 364 11.81 14.89 -6.04
CA MET A 364 10.63 14.20 -6.56
C MET A 364 9.68 15.19 -7.26
N THR A 365 9.48 16.38 -6.70
CA THR A 365 8.68 17.45 -7.35
C THR A 365 9.27 17.82 -8.71
N GLU A 366 10.60 17.98 -8.81
CA GLU A 366 11.29 18.24 -10.07
C GLU A 366 11.10 17.11 -11.08
N LEU A 367 11.17 15.86 -10.60
CA LEU A 367 10.95 14.69 -11.45
C LEU A 367 9.51 14.65 -11.98
N MET A 368 8.51 14.92 -11.15
CA MET A 368 7.11 14.97 -11.58
C MET A 368 6.86 16.06 -12.61
N LEU A 369 7.42 17.26 -12.40
CA LEU A 369 7.33 18.35 -13.38
C LEU A 369 7.93 17.94 -14.73
N GLU A 370 9.08 17.30 -14.73
CA GLU A 370 9.77 16.86 -15.97
C GLU A 370 9.03 15.71 -16.64
N ILE A 371 8.48 14.77 -15.88
CA ILE A 371 7.62 13.70 -16.41
C ILE A 371 6.40 14.29 -17.13
N LEU A 372 5.69 15.20 -16.48
CA LEU A 372 4.48 15.83 -17.04
C LEU A 372 4.80 16.66 -18.27
N ARG A 373 5.95 17.37 -18.28
CA ARG A 373 6.44 18.10 -19.46
C ARG A 373 6.69 17.16 -20.64
N LEU A 374 7.50 16.10 -20.42
CA LEU A 374 7.84 15.12 -21.46
C LEU A 374 6.63 14.35 -21.97
N HIS A 375 5.69 13.99 -21.07
CA HIS A 375 4.44 13.37 -21.45
C HIS A 375 3.63 14.26 -22.38
N THR A 376 3.54 15.55 -22.05
CA THR A 376 2.81 16.54 -22.86
C THR A 376 3.45 16.72 -24.22
N GLU A 377 4.75 16.98 -24.28
CA GLU A 377 5.49 17.20 -25.54
C GLU A 377 5.39 16.00 -26.48
N GLN A 378 5.59 14.78 -25.95
CA GLN A 378 5.54 13.56 -26.77
C GLN A 378 4.19 13.35 -27.48
N HIS A 379 3.11 13.85 -26.93
CA HIS A 379 1.77 13.71 -27.53
C HIS A 379 1.39 14.90 -28.40
N LEU A 380 1.86 16.10 -28.09
CA LEU A 380 1.69 17.27 -28.97
C LEU A 380 2.46 17.12 -30.28
N ASP A 381 3.70 16.61 -30.23
CA ASP A 381 4.53 16.38 -31.42
C ASP A 381 3.89 15.34 -32.38
N LYS A 382 3.27 14.30 -31.82
CA LYS A 382 2.54 13.30 -32.62
C LYS A 382 1.28 13.88 -33.29
N ALA A 383 0.58 14.77 -32.60
CA ALA A 383 -0.63 15.41 -33.14
C ALA A 383 -0.32 16.47 -34.21
N SER A 384 0.89 17.03 -34.22
CA SER A 384 1.34 18.04 -35.22
C SER A 384 2.06 17.42 -36.43
N GLY A 385 2.38 16.13 -36.40
CA GLY A 385 3.02 15.38 -37.47
C GLY A 385 2.08 14.57 -38.37
N GLU A 386 0.77 14.57 -38.05
CA GLU A 386 -0.35 14.12 -38.88
C GLU A 386 -0.99 15.32 -39.61
#